data_3bc3a306a635bfe7e59f7b741d9d32a0
#
_entry.id   3bc3a306a635bfe7e59f7b741d9d32a0
#
_cell.length_a   1.000
_cell.length_b   1.000
_cell.length_c   1.000
_cell.angle_alpha   90.00
_cell.angle_beta   90.00
_cell.angle_gamma   90.00
#
_symmetry.space_group_name_H-M   'P 1'
#
loop_
_entity.id
_entity.type
_entity.pdbx_description
1 polymer ?
#
loop_
_entity_poly.entity_id
_entity_poly.type
_entity_poly.pdbx_seq_one_letter_code
_entity_poly.pdbx_strand_id
1 'polypeptide(L)'
;LDASGELLKEGIKGKPYLIKPNMEELEELFGRKFKKDEEILKAAESLVKSGVSYVCISMGKRGAFLVGEEGAFFSPALPVPVKGIQGAGDSLVAGMCMAIQQNGDMETMLRSAVAAAGGSLLREGTKLCQKRDFQELLQKVKIVSAIY
;
A
#
# COMPACT_ATOMS: atom_id res chain seq x y z
N LEU A 1 -0.93 -7.88 7.97
CA LEU A 1 -1.46 -7.18 9.14
C LEU A 1 -1.93 -5.80 8.70
N ASP A 2 -3.17 -5.46 8.95
CA ASP A 2 -3.75 -4.12 8.80
C ASP A 2 -4.31 -3.72 10.18
N ALA A 3 -3.65 -2.79 10.85
CA ALA A 3 -3.94 -2.35 12.19
C ALA A 3 -3.42 -0.92 12.40
N SER A 4 -3.86 -0.26 13.45
CA SER A 4 -3.44 1.11 13.78
C SER A 4 -2.99 1.23 15.25
N GLY A 5 -2.31 2.31 15.59
CA GLY A 5 -1.92 2.65 16.94
C GLY A 5 -1.09 1.57 17.65
N GLU A 6 -1.39 1.30 18.90
CA GLU A 6 -0.67 0.29 19.69
C GLU A 6 -0.79 -1.13 19.12
N LEU A 7 -1.93 -1.47 18.48
CA LEU A 7 -2.09 -2.79 17.84
C LEU A 7 -1.12 -2.98 16.67
N LEU A 8 -0.84 -1.93 15.91
CA LEU A 8 0.18 -1.97 14.86
C LEU A 8 1.57 -2.16 15.44
N LYS A 9 1.93 -1.41 16.49
CA LYS A 9 3.22 -1.54 17.18
C LYS A 9 3.45 -2.95 17.74
N GLU A 10 2.45 -3.51 18.40
CA GLU A 10 2.54 -4.86 18.94
C GLU A 10 2.58 -5.91 17.82
N GLY A 11 1.74 -5.73 16.79
CA GLY A 11 1.68 -6.65 15.66
C GLY A 11 2.99 -6.73 14.86
N ILE A 12 3.73 -5.64 14.73
CA ILE A 12 5.05 -5.61 14.06
C ILE A 12 6.08 -6.50 14.76
N LYS A 13 6.01 -6.65 16.10
CA LYS A 13 6.90 -7.54 16.86
C LYS A 13 6.77 -9.00 16.41
N GLY A 14 5.59 -9.39 15.90
CA GLY A 14 5.33 -10.70 15.31
C GLY A 14 5.94 -10.92 13.92
N LYS A 15 6.65 -9.92 13.40
CA LYS A 15 7.29 -9.94 12.06
C LYS A 15 6.30 -10.37 10.95
N PRO A 16 5.21 -9.63 10.76
CA PRO A 16 4.22 -9.98 9.75
C PRO A 16 4.83 -9.91 8.35
N TYR A 17 4.32 -10.74 7.45
CA TYR A 17 4.76 -10.77 6.05
C TYR A 17 4.49 -9.44 5.33
N LEU A 18 3.34 -8.82 5.60
CA LEU A 18 2.94 -7.55 5.00
C LEU A 18 2.25 -6.67 6.03
N ILE A 19 2.61 -5.39 6.05
CA ILE A 19 1.86 -4.33 6.73
C ILE A 19 1.49 -3.23 5.75
N LYS A 20 0.36 -2.55 6.02
CA LYS A 20 -0.09 -1.41 5.21
C LYS A 20 -0.45 -0.21 6.10
N PRO A 21 0.50 0.50 6.65
CA PRO A 21 0.19 1.78 7.28
C PRO A 21 -0.19 2.84 6.23
N ASN A 22 -1.13 3.71 6.57
CA ASN A 22 -1.26 4.99 5.89
C ASN A 22 -0.25 6.00 6.49
N MET A 23 -0.23 7.24 5.96
CA MET A 23 0.73 8.25 6.44
C MET A 23 0.53 8.60 7.92
N GLU A 24 -0.72 8.71 8.39
CA GLU A 24 -1.01 9.04 9.80
C GLU A 24 -0.54 7.92 10.72
N GLU A 25 -0.83 6.68 10.37
CA GLU A 25 -0.42 5.48 11.12
C GLU A 25 1.11 5.33 11.15
N LEU A 26 1.79 5.62 10.04
CA LEU A 26 3.25 5.61 9.98
C LEU A 26 3.86 6.70 10.87
N GLU A 27 3.31 7.91 10.81
CA GLU A 27 3.75 9.03 11.64
C GLU A 27 3.51 8.78 13.13
N GLU A 28 2.38 8.18 13.49
CA GLU A 28 2.08 7.76 14.86
C GLU A 28 3.08 6.69 15.33
N LEU A 29 3.35 5.69 14.50
CA LEU A 29 4.30 4.61 14.81
C LEU A 29 5.71 5.15 15.13
N PHE A 30 6.17 6.16 14.39
CA PHE A 30 7.49 6.77 14.58
C PHE A 30 7.50 8.00 15.50
N GLY A 31 6.33 8.47 15.94
CA GLY A 31 6.19 9.64 16.80
C GLY A 31 6.66 10.96 16.17
N ARG A 32 6.65 11.05 14.82
CA ARG A 32 7.10 12.25 14.08
C ARG A 32 6.40 12.38 12.72
N LYS A 33 6.35 13.62 12.22
CA LYS A 33 5.89 13.91 10.85
C LYS A 33 7.01 13.68 9.82
N PHE A 34 6.63 13.25 8.63
CA PHE A 34 7.50 13.08 7.48
C PHE A 34 7.27 14.20 6.47
N LYS A 35 8.33 14.88 6.06
CA LYS A 35 8.25 16.01 5.11
C LYS A 35 8.73 15.63 3.71
N LYS A 36 9.53 14.58 3.60
CA LYS A 36 10.14 14.14 2.34
C LYS A 36 9.93 12.64 2.14
N ASP A 37 9.84 12.23 0.88
CA ASP A 37 9.68 10.82 0.51
C ASP A 37 10.86 9.96 1.00
N GLU A 38 12.08 10.49 0.98
CA GLU A 38 13.26 9.83 1.54
C GLU A 38 13.10 9.45 3.01
N GLU A 39 12.45 10.29 3.80
CA GLU A 39 12.20 10.00 5.23
C GLU A 39 11.17 8.87 5.39
N ILE A 40 10.13 8.87 4.55
CA ILE A 40 9.11 7.81 4.51
C ILE A 40 9.75 6.48 4.15
N LEU A 41 10.58 6.47 3.11
CA LEU A 41 11.25 5.26 2.64
C LEU A 41 12.24 4.71 3.68
N LYS A 42 13.03 5.56 4.33
CA LYS A 42 13.92 5.17 5.44
C LYS A 42 13.15 4.57 6.62
N ALA A 43 11.98 5.14 6.94
CA ALA A 43 11.11 4.58 7.98
C ALA A 43 10.61 3.18 7.58
N ALA A 44 10.14 3.00 6.34
CA ALA A 44 9.71 1.70 5.84
C ALA A 44 10.85 0.67 5.82
N GLU A 45 12.04 1.08 5.36
CA GLU A 45 13.23 0.20 5.39
C GLU A 45 13.61 -0.25 6.79
N SER A 46 13.46 0.63 7.79
CA SER A 46 13.73 0.24 9.18
C SER A 46 12.76 -0.82 9.67
N LEU A 47 11.51 -0.80 9.21
CA LEU A 47 10.51 -1.84 9.50
C LEU A 47 10.85 -3.16 8.79
N VAL A 48 11.31 -3.10 7.54
CA VAL A 48 11.80 -4.28 6.82
C VAL A 48 13.01 -4.89 7.56
N LYS A 49 13.98 -4.07 7.97
CA LYS A 49 15.14 -4.52 8.75
C LYS A 49 14.77 -5.10 10.11
N SER A 50 13.63 -4.73 10.68
CA SER A 50 13.11 -5.31 11.92
C SER A 50 12.44 -6.67 11.73
N GLY A 51 12.25 -7.10 10.48
CA GLY A 51 11.75 -8.44 10.13
C GLY A 51 10.37 -8.46 9.44
N VAL A 52 9.80 -7.31 9.12
CA VAL A 52 8.60 -7.25 8.25
C VAL A 52 9.06 -7.50 6.81
N SER A 53 8.44 -8.43 6.07
CA SER A 53 8.89 -8.73 4.71
C SER A 53 8.54 -7.59 3.74
N TYR A 54 7.32 -7.07 3.81
CA TYR A 54 6.87 -5.99 2.95
C TYR A 54 6.12 -4.90 3.72
N VAL A 55 6.44 -3.64 3.42
CA VAL A 55 5.78 -2.46 3.97
C VAL A 55 5.15 -1.67 2.83
N CYS A 56 3.83 -1.62 2.78
CA CYS A 56 3.09 -0.80 1.83
C CYS A 56 2.57 0.46 2.51
N ILE A 57 2.98 1.64 2.07
CA ILE A 57 2.56 2.91 2.64
C ILE A 57 1.55 3.56 1.70
N SER A 58 0.30 3.65 2.14
CA SER A 58 -0.74 4.32 1.38
C SER A 58 -0.76 5.82 1.68
N MET A 59 -0.81 6.65 0.63
CA MET A 59 -0.70 8.10 0.71
C MET A 59 -1.89 8.81 0.04
N GLY A 60 -3.04 8.16 0.00
CA GLY A 60 -4.25 8.70 -0.61
C GLY A 60 -4.05 9.09 -2.07
N LYS A 61 -4.31 10.35 -2.41
CA LYS A 61 -4.20 10.89 -3.78
C LYS A 61 -2.77 10.87 -4.33
N ARG A 62 -1.76 10.76 -3.49
CA ARG A 62 -0.36 10.65 -3.94
C ARG A 62 -0.02 9.27 -4.49
N GLY A 63 -0.71 8.23 -4.06
CA GLY A 63 -0.43 6.86 -4.43
C GLY A 63 0.08 6.01 -3.29
N ALA A 64 1.02 5.11 -3.57
CA ALA A 64 1.58 4.21 -2.55
C ALA A 64 3.06 3.88 -2.81
N PHE A 65 3.80 3.66 -1.73
CA PHE A 65 5.10 2.99 -1.73
C PHE A 65 4.96 1.52 -1.34
N LEU A 66 5.77 0.67 -1.93
CA LEU A 66 6.00 -0.71 -1.48
C LEU A 66 7.50 -0.90 -1.27
N VAL A 67 7.88 -1.30 -0.06
CA VAL A 67 9.27 -1.49 0.35
C VAL A 67 9.46 -2.91 0.85
N GLY A 68 10.52 -3.56 0.41
CA GLY A 68 10.93 -4.91 0.80
C GLY A 68 12.46 -5.04 0.72
N GLU A 69 12.99 -6.23 0.96
CA GLU A 69 14.44 -6.48 0.86
C GLU A 69 14.99 -6.27 -0.55
N GLU A 70 14.16 -6.51 -1.57
CA GLU A 70 14.55 -6.36 -2.99
C GLU A 70 14.57 -4.89 -3.45
N GLY A 71 14.10 -3.95 -2.62
CA GLY A 71 14.09 -2.52 -2.95
C GLY A 71 12.79 -1.81 -2.61
N ALA A 72 12.56 -0.70 -3.28
CA ALA A 72 11.38 0.13 -3.10
C ALA A 72 10.78 0.53 -4.44
N PHE A 73 9.45 0.51 -4.51
CA PHE A 73 8.68 0.92 -5.67
C PHE A 73 7.61 1.94 -5.26
N PHE A 74 7.33 2.84 -6.18
CA PHE A 74 6.27 3.83 -6.06
C PHE A 74 5.26 3.68 -7.18
N SER A 75 4.00 3.87 -6.87
CA SER A 75 2.94 4.05 -7.85
C SER A 75 2.13 5.29 -7.51
N PRO A 76 1.94 6.24 -8.44
CA PRO A 76 0.97 7.30 -8.26
C PRO A 76 -0.44 6.72 -8.20
N ALA A 77 -1.34 7.41 -7.51
CA ALA A 77 -2.75 7.05 -7.52
C ALA A 77 -3.32 7.14 -8.93
N LEU A 78 -4.25 6.25 -9.25
CA LEU A 78 -4.95 6.31 -10.53
C LEU A 78 -5.89 7.53 -10.58
N PRO A 79 -5.92 8.27 -11.69
CA PRO A 79 -6.81 9.41 -11.88
C PRO A 79 -8.23 8.94 -12.21
N VAL A 80 -8.92 8.40 -11.20
CA VAL A 80 -10.29 7.90 -11.33
C VAL A 80 -11.29 8.85 -10.66
N PRO A 81 -12.55 8.91 -11.13
CA PRO A 81 -13.61 9.62 -10.42
C PRO A 81 -13.85 8.97 -9.05
N VAL A 82 -13.71 9.74 -7.97
CA VAL A 82 -13.91 9.24 -6.61
C VAL A 82 -15.38 9.37 -6.24
N LYS A 83 -16.08 8.24 -6.17
CA LYS A 83 -17.48 8.14 -5.73
C LYS A 83 -17.60 7.75 -4.26
N GLY A 84 -16.60 7.05 -3.73
CA GLY A 84 -16.51 6.68 -2.32
C GLY A 84 -15.07 6.37 -1.94
N ILE A 85 -14.71 6.67 -0.70
CA ILE A 85 -13.34 6.43 -0.17
C ILE A 85 -13.28 5.23 0.78
N GLN A 86 -14.43 4.73 1.21
CA GLN A 86 -14.50 3.59 2.14
C GLN A 86 -14.04 2.31 1.47
N GLY A 87 -13.22 1.54 2.18
CA GLY A 87 -12.72 0.25 1.71
C GLY A 87 -11.58 0.34 0.68
N ALA A 88 -11.11 1.54 0.31
CA ALA A 88 -9.97 1.67 -0.62
C ALA A 88 -8.69 1.07 -0.04
N GLY A 89 -8.43 1.27 1.26
CA GLY A 89 -7.31 0.65 1.97
C GLY A 89 -7.43 -0.87 2.03
N ASP A 90 -8.61 -1.39 2.34
CA ASP A 90 -8.87 -2.84 2.37
C ASP A 90 -8.71 -3.47 0.98
N SER A 91 -9.20 -2.78 -0.06
CA SER A 91 -9.04 -3.22 -1.45
C SER A 91 -7.56 -3.23 -1.88
N LEU A 92 -6.77 -2.26 -1.41
CA LEU A 92 -5.32 -2.21 -1.63
C LEU A 92 -4.65 -3.45 -1.04
N VAL A 93 -4.96 -3.79 0.22
CA VAL A 93 -4.47 -5.02 0.87
C VAL A 93 -4.91 -6.27 0.11
N ALA A 94 -6.18 -6.34 -0.28
CA ALA A 94 -6.70 -7.49 -1.03
C ALA A 94 -5.98 -7.69 -2.36
N GLY A 95 -5.70 -6.60 -3.10
CA GLY A 95 -4.92 -6.65 -4.35
C GLY A 95 -3.51 -7.17 -4.13
N MET A 96 -2.82 -6.76 -3.06
CA MET A 96 -1.50 -7.30 -2.71
C MET A 96 -1.58 -8.78 -2.34
N CYS A 97 -2.53 -9.18 -1.50
CA CYS A 97 -2.69 -10.58 -1.10
C CYS A 97 -2.95 -11.50 -2.31
N MET A 98 -3.74 -11.04 -3.27
CA MET A 98 -3.98 -11.77 -4.50
C MET A 98 -2.69 -11.97 -5.31
N ALA A 99 -1.89 -10.93 -5.47
CA ALA A 99 -0.60 -11.01 -6.17
C ALA A 99 0.39 -11.93 -5.44
N ILE A 100 0.47 -11.84 -4.11
CA ILE A 100 1.30 -12.73 -3.28
C ILE A 100 0.88 -14.19 -3.46
N GLN A 101 -0.41 -14.50 -3.45
CA GLN A 101 -0.93 -15.85 -3.65
C GLN A 101 -0.54 -16.41 -5.02
N GLN A 102 -0.35 -15.56 -6.01
CA GLN A 102 0.06 -15.92 -7.37
C GLN A 102 1.59 -15.89 -7.56
N ASN A 103 2.38 -15.75 -6.48
CA ASN A 103 3.83 -15.59 -6.50
C ASN A 103 4.31 -14.39 -7.36
N GLY A 104 3.53 -13.32 -7.38
CA GLY A 104 3.89 -12.08 -8.07
C GLY A 104 5.05 -11.37 -7.37
N ASP A 105 5.88 -10.71 -8.15
CA ASP A 105 6.95 -9.83 -7.66
C ASP A 105 6.40 -8.55 -7.03
N MET A 106 7.28 -7.71 -6.50
CA MET A 106 6.89 -6.45 -5.84
C MET A 106 6.16 -5.49 -6.78
N GLU A 107 6.55 -5.42 -8.05
CA GLU A 107 5.84 -4.59 -9.03
C GLU A 107 4.41 -5.08 -9.24
N THR A 108 4.23 -6.39 -9.39
CA THR A 108 2.91 -7.02 -9.51
C THR A 108 2.05 -6.81 -8.28
N MET A 109 2.66 -6.91 -7.08
CA MET A 109 1.99 -6.63 -5.81
C MET A 109 1.47 -5.19 -5.76
N LEU A 110 2.33 -4.20 -6.03
CA LEU A 110 1.95 -2.79 -5.99
C LEU A 110 0.95 -2.43 -7.10
N ARG A 111 1.11 -2.98 -8.29
CA ARG A 111 0.19 -2.81 -9.42
C ARG A 111 -1.22 -3.30 -9.07
N SER A 112 -1.31 -4.50 -8.53
CA SER A 112 -2.59 -5.10 -8.10
C SER A 112 -3.24 -4.31 -6.96
N ALA A 113 -2.44 -3.86 -6.01
CA ALA A 113 -2.89 -3.02 -4.89
C ALA A 113 -3.54 -1.72 -5.38
N VAL A 114 -2.84 -0.97 -6.22
CA VAL A 114 -3.30 0.33 -6.73
C VAL A 114 -4.50 0.18 -7.66
N ALA A 115 -4.54 -0.86 -8.50
CA ALA A 115 -5.70 -1.15 -9.34
C ALA A 115 -6.95 -1.50 -8.52
N ALA A 116 -6.81 -2.31 -7.49
CA ALA A 116 -7.92 -2.67 -6.61
C ALA A 116 -8.45 -1.47 -5.81
N ALA A 117 -7.55 -0.65 -5.26
CA ALA A 117 -7.91 0.59 -4.56
C ALA A 117 -8.64 1.56 -5.51
N GLY A 118 -8.11 1.77 -6.72
CA GLY A 118 -8.74 2.60 -7.74
C GLY A 118 -10.13 2.12 -8.14
N GLY A 119 -10.30 0.81 -8.31
CA GLY A 119 -11.60 0.21 -8.60
C GLY A 119 -12.61 0.37 -7.47
N SER A 120 -12.16 0.34 -6.23
CA SER A 120 -13.01 0.64 -5.06
C SER A 120 -13.47 2.10 -5.05
N LEU A 121 -12.59 3.05 -5.41
CA LEU A 121 -12.93 4.48 -5.49
C LEU A 121 -14.01 4.80 -6.53
N LEU A 122 -14.18 3.95 -7.55
CA LEU A 122 -15.24 4.06 -8.56
C LEU A 122 -16.64 3.72 -8.02
N ARG A 123 -16.74 3.18 -6.81
CA ARG A 123 -17.99 2.69 -6.22
C ARG A 123 -18.47 3.60 -5.10
N GLU A 124 -19.78 3.66 -4.94
CA GLU A 124 -20.45 4.41 -3.88
C GLU A 124 -20.52 3.59 -2.60
N GLY A 125 -20.42 4.28 -1.47
CA GLY A 125 -20.55 3.67 -0.14
C GLY A 125 -19.46 2.62 0.10
N THR A 126 -19.88 1.44 0.56
CA THR A 126 -18.99 0.31 0.91
C THR A 126 -18.85 -0.73 -0.21
N LYS A 127 -19.29 -0.42 -1.43
CA LYS A 127 -19.13 -1.32 -2.57
C LYS A 127 -17.68 -1.43 -2.98
N LEU A 128 -17.20 -2.64 -3.15
CA LEU A 128 -15.82 -2.94 -3.47
C LEU A 128 -15.55 -2.92 -4.99
N CYS A 129 -14.28 -2.96 -5.33
CA CYS A 129 -13.78 -3.09 -6.70
C CYS A 129 -14.42 -4.29 -7.43
N GLN A 130 -14.88 -4.08 -8.66
CA GLN A 130 -15.37 -5.16 -9.51
C GLN A 130 -14.24 -5.70 -10.39
N LYS A 131 -14.33 -6.99 -10.74
CA LYS A 131 -13.31 -7.68 -11.56
C LYS A 131 -13.01 -6.95 -12.87
N ARG A 132 -14.04 -6.43 -13.54
CA ARG A 132 -13.88 -5.69 -14.80
C ARG A 132 -13.07 -4.41 -14.58
N ASP A 133 -13.41 -3.62 -13.57
CA ASP A 133 -12.70 -2.37 -13.27
C ASP A 133 -11.24 -2.67 -12.89
N PHE A 134 -11.02 -3.69 -12.08
CA PHE A 134 -9.68 -4.13 -11.72
C PHE A 134 -8.83 -4.45 -12.94
N GLN A 135 -9.35 -5.25 -13.90
CA GLN A 135 -8.63 -5.62 -15.10
C GLN A 135 -8.29 -4.43 -16.00
N GLU A 136 -9.21 -3.48 -16.15
CA GLU A 136 -8.98 -2.26 -16.92
C GLU A 136 -7.96 -1.35 -16.23
N LEU A 137 -8.05 -1.19 -14.93
CA LEU A 137 -7.16 -0.32 -14.16
C LEU A 137 -5.75 -0.91 -14.01
N LEU A 138 -5.63 -2.23 -13.95
CA LEU A 138 -4.34 -2.90 -13.82
C LEU A 138 -3.34 -2.49 -14.93
N GLN A 139 -3.84 -2.27 -16.14
CA GLN A 139 -3.04 -1.84 -17.29
C GLN A 139 -2.65 -0.36 -17.23
N LYS A 140 -3.35 0.45 -16.43
CA LYS A 140 -3.12 1.89 -16.30
C LYS A 140 -2.18 2.25 -15.16
N VAL A 141 -1.89 1.31 -14.26
CA VAL A 141 -0.98 1.54 -13.14
C VAL A 141 0.45 1.72 -13.63
N LYS A 142 1.08 2.80 -13.18
CA LYS A 142 2.49 3.08 -13.43
C LYS A 142 3.31 2.71 -12.19
N ILE A 143 4.39 1.97 -12.38
CA ILE A 143 5.32 1.62 -11.30
C ILE A 143 6.66 2.27 -11.61
N VAL A 144 7.25 2.88 -10.60
CA VAL A 144 8.57 3.52 -10.67
C VAL A 144 9.43 2.96 -9.55
N SER A 145 10.68 2.63 -9.85
CA SER A 145 11.66 2.29 -8.81
C SER A 145 11.91 3.53 -7.94
N ALA A 146 11.77 3.39 -6.64
CA ALA A 146 12.01 4.45 -5.66
C ALA A 146 13.41 4.29 -5.04
N ILE A 147 14.43 4.42 -5.89
CA ILE A 147 15.84 4.42 -5.47
C ILE A 147 16.24 5.88 -5.21
N TYR A 148 16.96 6.13 -4.12
CA TYR A 148 17.58 7.40 -3.76
C TYR A 148 19.06 7.21 -3.44
#